data_ec301ae1b1542fd9ab077855f95b1ae8
#
_entry.id   ec301ae1b1542fd9ab077855f95b1ae8
#
_cell.length_a   1.000
_cell.length_b   1.000
_cell.length_c   1.000
_cell.angle_alpha   90.00
_cell.angle_beta   90.00
_cell.angle_gamma   90.00
#
_symmetry.space_group_name_H-M   'P 1'
#
loop_
_entity.id
_entity.type
_entity.pdbx_description
1 polymer ?
#
loop_
_entity_poly.entity_id
_entity_poly.type
_entity_poly.pdbx_seq_one_letter_code
_entity_poly.pdbx_strand_id
1 'polypeptide(L)'
;MNKNTIIAIACVALVVAGAFVCCGSMINKDTNAADTVVYGKIYTSNATGDYAEAIAVKDGKYVYVGDEDGVKSYVGNNTKVVDYRNKGLIIAGATEGHGHYAMEGVLLALGLSVTGDTKEEILANVTKYVEDNPDSEVYYSFGWNNIKMTATKATIDMRSELDKICSDKPMLITDDSGHNGFCNSKAFELAGVTKDTVITGGEFYKDATTGELIGLASDMAYNYVLKTVMGNTFKIAEKDYAKVSQTMEESLHKNGYTYYQDGWLNYFGSEAIDCLTEYDKTTGLTIYVGGSYKIDSYEDWEKEIDNAVKYMGKYSTDHLVFKTIKLFADGEAVESGSGWMKEEYVSGGYGTQVWSDEVMYALVKAANEKGLSVHVHAQGDAASEQVVNAFINAESTAKDGVYNGICHARNITDETKKKMGEHNIYAAVNINWRTLIDKSIGDQLVSQLLREDVAKAGYPIKSLIENGVNISSSTDVPAASGAPITVCGIIEVAVNDTCADKDVWQLDPAERVTVEQAIDIMTINGAKQLQIDDTRGSIEVGKYADFLLLDKDITTCDADKIHEGNVASVYFEGKECYTLEA
;
A
#
# COMPACT_ATOMS: atom_id res chain seq x y z
N MET A 1 -10.50 -71.83 -33.10
CA MET A 1 -10.05 -71.63 -31.70
C MET A 1 -10.58 -72.76 -30.83
N ASN A 2 -9.74 -73.39 -30.03
CA ASN A 2 -10.05 -74.59 -29.25
C ASN A 2 -10.87 -74.19 -28.00
N LYS A 3 -11.83 -74.99 -27.53
CA LYS A 3 -12.67 -74.73 -26.36
C LYS A 3 -11.89 -74.33 -25.11
N ASN A 4 -10.70 -74.85 -24.95
CA ASN A 4 -9.83 -74.49 -23.83
C ASN A 4 -9.23 -73.11 -23.91
N THR A 5 -9.08 -72.54 -25.12
CA THR A 5 -8.62 -71.14 -25.33
C THR A 5 -9.71 -70.16 -25.02
N ILE A 6 -10.99 -70.51 -25.27
CA ILE A 6 -12.13 -69.66 -24.95
C ILE A 6 -12.37 -69.60 -23.44
N ILE A 7 -12.16 -70.71 -22.70
CA ILE A 7 -12.31 -70.75 -21.25
C ILE A 7 -11.18 -69.97 -20.59
N ALA A 8 -9.94 -70.04 -21.09
CA ALA A 8 -8.83 -69.25 -20.58
C ALA A 8 -8.99 -67.74 -20.79
N ILE A 9 -9.54 -67.32 -21.93
CA ILE A 9 -9.83 -65.89 -22.20
C ILE A 9 -11.00 -65.40 -21.33
N ALA A 10 -12.03 -66.24 -21.08
CA ALA A 10 -13.13 -65.87 -20.20
C ALA A 10 -12.73 -65.77 -18.72
N CYS A 11 -11.83 -66.68 -18.25
CA CYS A 11 -11.26 -66.60 -16.90
C CYS A 11 -10.36 -65.38 -16.70
N VAL A 12 -9.53 -65.02 -17.69
CA VAL A 12 -8.68 -63.83 -17.63
C VAL A 12 -9.53 -62.56 -17.68
N ALA A 13 -10.59 -62.51 -18.49
CA ALA A 13 -11.53 -61.38 -18.54
C ALA A 13 -12.32 -61.19 -17.22
N LEU A 14 -12.67 -62.29 -16.54
CA LEU A 14 -13.37 -62.24 -15.24
C LEU A 14 -12.39 -61.85 -14.10
N VAL A 15 -11.13 -62.23 -14.15
CA VAL A 15 -10.12 -61.82 -13.17
C VAL A 15 -9.73 -60.36 -13.37
N VAL A 16 -9.61 -59.88 -14.61
CA VAL A 16 -9.37 -58.45 -14.92
C VAL A 16 -10.56 -57.59 -14.58
N ALA A 17 -11.82 -58.07 -14.86
CA ALA A 17 -13.02 -57.33 -14.45
C ALA A 17 -13.23 -57.36 -12.93
N GLY A 18 -12.90 -58.46 -12.25
CA GLY A 18 -12.91 -58.53 -10.78
C GLY A 18 -11.81 -57.66 -10.13
N ALA A 19 -10.63 -57.57 -10.75
CA ALA A 19 -9.59 -56.67 -10.29
C ALA A 19 -9.94 -55.19 -10.52
N PHE A 20 -10.64 -54.85 -11.63
CA PHE A 20 -11.12 -53.48 -11.86
C PHE A 20 -12.28 -53.11 -10.95
N VAL A 21 -13.15 -54.05 -10.55
CA VAL A 21 -14.24 -53.81 -9.59
C VAL A 21 -13.72 -53.74 -8.16
N CYS A 22 -12.66 -54.47 -7.81
CA CYS A 22 -12.02 -54.37 -6.50
C CYS A 22 -11.03 -53.17 -6.41
N CYS A 23 -10.42 -52.69 -7.51
CA CYS A 23 -9.62 -51.47 -7.51
C CYS A 23 -10.48 -50.21 -7.62
N GLY A 24 -11.75 -50.28 -8.10
CA GLY A 24 -12.68 -49.18 -8.15
C GLY A 24 -13.30 -48.80 -6.80
N SER A 25 -13.10 -49.60 -5.74
CA SER A 25 -13.62 -49.33 -4.39
C SER A 25 -12.55 -49.08 -3.32
N MET A 26 -11.28 -48.97 -3.71
CA MET A 26 -10.21 -48.41 -2.89
C MET A 26 -9.56 -47.22 -3.61
N ILE A 27 -10.35 -46.25 -4.01
CA ILE A 27 -9.86 -44.89 -4.10
C ILE A 27 -9.67 -44.50 -2.65
N ASN A 28 -8.41 -44.47 -2.25
CA ASN A 28 -7.99 -44.11 -0.91
C ASN A 28 -8.59 -42.72 -0.64
N LYS A 29 -9.59 -42.62 0.25
CA LYS A 29 -10.25 -41.37 0.61
C LYS A 29 -9.24 -40.29 1.06
N ASP A 30 -8.03 -40.71 1.44
CA ASP A 30 -6.97 -39.83 1.92
C ASP A 30 -6.12 -39.18 0.81
N THR A 31 -6.11 -39.69 -0.44
CA THR A 31 -5.27 -39.12 -1.49
C THR A 31 -5.78 -37.76 -2.01
N ASN A 32 -7.08 -37.50 -1.91
CA ASN A 32 -7.70 -36.22 -2.29
C ASN A 32 -8.03 -35.31 -1.09
N ALA A 33 -7.75 -35.76 0.14
CA ALA A 33 -8.06 -34.98 1.33
C ALA A 33 -7.31 -33.65 1.31
N ALA A 34 -8.06 -32.58 1.54
CA ALA A 34 -7.53 -31.24 1.73
C ALA A 34 -7.01 -31.04 3.16
N ASP A 35 -6.12 -30.08 3.34
CA ASP A 35 -5.65 -29.66 4.67
C ASP A 35 -6.79 -28.89 5.38
N THR A 36 -7.48 -28.02 4.65
CA THR A 36 -8.60 -27.22 5.16
C THR A 36 -9.75 -27.20 4.16
N VAL A 37 -10.96 -27.32 4.69
CA VAL A 37 -12.22 -27.06 3.95
C VAL A 37 -12.96 -25.94 4.68
N VAL A 38 -13.38 -24.91 3.93
CA VAL A 38 -14.17 -23.79 4.47
C VAL A 38 -15.52 -23.77 3.77
N TYR A 39 -16.59 -23.70 4.56
CA TYR A 39 -17.95 -23.48 4.09
C TYR A 39 -18.40 -22.07 4.40
N GLY A 40 -19.04 -21.38 3.46
CA GLY A 40 -19.59 -20.05 3.66
C GLY A 40 -19.99 -19.37 2.37
N LYS A 41 -20.50 -18.16 2.45
CA LYS A 41 -20.72 -17.30 1.28
C LYS A 41 -19.38 -16.74 0.84
N ILE A 42 -18.96 -17.04 -0.39
CA ILE A 42 -17.63 -16.71 -0.91
C ILE A 42 -17.80 -15.87 -2.17
N TYR A 43 -17.28 -14.63 -2.18
CA TYR A 43 -17.12 -13.86 -3.39
C TYR A 43 -15.71 -14.11 -3.94
N THR A 44 -15.62 -14.63 -5.16
CA THR A 44 -14.37 -15.21 -5.67
C THR A 44 -13.40 -14.19 -6.28
N SER A 45 -13.87 -13.00 -6.64
CA SER A 45 -13.12 -12.00 -7.42
C SER A 45 -12.49 -12.56 -8.71
N ASN A 46 -13.08 -13.64 -9.27
CA ASN A 46 -12.68 -14.16 -10.57
C ASN A 46 -13.20 -13.27 -11.71
N ALA A 47 -12.82 -13.55 -12.95
CA ALA A 47 -13.20 -12.73 -14.11
C ALA A 47 -14.71 -12.57 -14.34
N THR A 48 -15.54 -13.43 -13.76
CA THR A 48 -17.01 -13.41 -13.87
C THR A 48 -17.70 -12.88 -12.62
N GLY A 49 -16.97 -12.63 -11.52
CA GLY A 49 -17.54 -12.16 -10.25
C GLY A 49 -18.46 -13.19 -9.59
N ASP A 50 -18.11 -14.49 -9.69
CA ASP A 50 -18.95 -15.59 -9.23
C ASP A 50 -18.94 -15.71 -7.71
N TYR A 51 -20.01 -16.31 -7.17
CA TYR A 51 -20.07 -16.73 -5.78
C TYR A 51 -19.89 -18.25 -5.68
N ALA A 52 -19.25 -18.69 -4.60
CA ALA A 52 -19.11 -20.09 -4.22
C ALA A 52 -19.66 -20.31 -2.79
N GLU A 53 -19.88 -21.59 -2.43
CA GLU A 53 -20.40 -22.00 -1.13
C GLU A 53 -19.32 -22.70 -0.28
N ALA A 54 -18.26 -23.18 -0.93
CA ALA A 54 -17.17 -23.87 -0.26
C ALA A 54 -15.86 -23.82 -1.05
N ILE A 55 -14.75 -23.88 -0.31
CA ILE A 55 -13.40 -24.06 -0.84
C ILE A 55 -12.69 -25.21 -0.13
N ALA A 56 -11.78 -25.90 -0.84
CA ALA A 56 -10.83 -26.82 -0.26
C ALA A 56 -9.40 -26.35 -0.55
N VAL A 57 -8.55 -26.39 0.46
CA VAL A 57 -7.15 -25.96 0.42
C VAL A 57 -6.23 -27.14 0.70
N LYS A 58 -5.22 -27.31 -0.13
CA LYS A 58 -4.17 -28.31 0.04
C LYS A 58 -2.82 -27.75 -0.38
N ASP A 59 -1.80 -27.97 0.43
CA ASP A 59 -0.43 -27.50 0.18
C ASP A 59 -0.39 -25.98 -0.14
N GLY A 60 -1.19 -25.21 0.59
CA GLY A 60 -1.29 -23.74 0.46
C GLY A 60 -2.09 -23.22 -0.73
N LYS A 61 -2.73 -24.09 -1.54
CA LYS A 61 -3.46 -23.71 -2.75
C LYS A 61 -4.90 -24.17 -2.74
N TYR A 62 -5.77 -23.45 -3.45
CA TYR A 62 -7.13 -23.89 -3.70
C TYR A 62 -7.11 -25.13 -4.62
N VAL A 63 -7.69 -26.24 -4.15
CA VAL A 63 -7.87 -27.48 -4.92
C VAL A 63 -9.34 -27.70 -5.31
N TYR A 64 -10.25 -26.93 -4.71
CA TYR A 64 -11.67 -26.88 -5.04
C TYR A 64 -12.25 -25.52 -4.70
N VAL A 65 -13.10 -25.00 -5.58
CA VAL A 65 -13.96 -23.81 -5.39
C VAL A 65 -15.30 -24.15 -6.01
N GLY A 66 -16.41 -24.09 -5.26
CA GLY A 66 -17.74 -24.42 -5.79
C GLY A 66 -18.78 -24.63 -4.70
N ASP A 67 -19.70 -25.57 -4.94
CA ASP A 67 -20.82 -25.88 -4.05
C ASP A 67 -20.43 -26.75 -2.84
N GLU A 68 -21.32 -26.81 -1.84
CA GLU A 68 -21.13 -27.61 -0.63
C GLU A 68 -21.09 -29.12 -0.90
N ASP A 69 -21.74 -29.62 -1.95
CA ASP A 69 -21.78 -31.04 -2.24
C ASP A 69 -20.47 -31.53 -2.84
N GLY A 70 -19.89 -30.79 -3.76
CA GLY A 70 -18.64 -31.13 -4.42
C GLY A 70 -17.45 -31.13 -3.46
N VAL A 71 -17.39 -30.20 -2.50
CA VAL A 71 -16.29 -30.11 -1.54
C VAL A 71 -16.19 -31.32 -0.59
N LYS A 72 -17.29 -32.07 -0.37
CA LYS A 72 -17.32 -33.24 0.53
C LYS A 72 -16.30 -34.31 0.16
N SER A 73 -15.93 -34.41 -1.13
CA SER A 73 -14.92 -35.37 -1.60
C SER A 73 -13.50 -35.02 -1.16
N TYR A 74 -13.26 -33.80 -0.68
CA TYR A 74 -11.98 -33.31 -0.18
C TYR A 74 -11.85 -33.41 1.35
N VAL A 75 -12.94 -33.80 2.06
CA VAL A 75 -12.89 -33.96 3.52
C VAL A 75 -12.36 -35.34 3.88
N GLY A 76 -11.19 -35.38 4.48
CA GLY A 76 -10.54 -36.56 5.04
C GLY A 76 -10.50 -36.53 6.58
N ASN A 77 -9.81 -37.56 7.16
CA ASN A 77 -9.76 -37.72 8.62
C ASN A 77 -9.02 -36.58 9.34
N ASN A 78 -8.05 -35.95 8.66
CA ASN A 78 -7.20 -34.87 9.22
C ASN A 78 -7.54 -33.49 8.66
N THR A 79 -8.58 -33.37 7.84
CA THR A 79 -9.00 -32.10 7.25
C THR A 79 -9.57 -31.17 8.33
N LYS A 80 -9.00 -29.98 8.48
CA LYS A 80 -9.60 -28.89 9.29
C LYS A 80 -10.86 -28.41 8.56
N VAL A 81 -12.01 -28.49 9.22
CA VAL A 81 -13.27 -28.00 8.66
C VAL A 81 -13.64 -26.69 9.36
N VAL A 82 -13.76 -25.61 8.61
CA VAL A 82 -14.21 -24.31 9.07
C VAL A 82 -15.62 -24.05 8.56
N ASP A 83 -16.59 -24.03 9.45
CA ASP A 83 -17.99 -23.68 9.13
C ASP A 83 -18.24 -22.20 9.37
N TYR A 84 -18.28 -21.44 8.28
CA TYR A 84 -18.50 -20.00 8.28
C TYR A 84 -19.89 -19.61 7.68
N ARG A 85 -20.75 -20.56 7.47
CA ARG A 85 -22.11 -20.33 6.96
C ARG A 85 -22.90 -19.42 7.89
N ASN A 86 -23.59 -18.44 7.31
CA ASN A 86 -24.41 -17.44 8.03
C ASN A 86 -23.62 -16.59 9.05
N LYS A 87 -22.29 -16.50 8.94
CA LYS A 87 -21.46 -15.66 9.83
C LYS A 87 -20.99 -14.37 9.18
N GLY A 88 -20.87 -14.36 7.87
CA GLY A 88 -20.39 -13.20 7.14
C GLY A 88 -20.03 -13.53 5.69
N LEU A 89 -19.02 -12.85 5.15
CA LEU A 89 -18.55 -13.02 3.78
C LEU A 89 -17.09 -13.50 3.79
N ILE A 90 -16.76 -14.36 2.82
CA ILE A 90 -15.38 -14.75 2.52
C ILE A 90 -14.99 -14.06 1.21
N ILE A 91 -13.84 -13.37 1.22
CA ILE A 91 -13.26 -12.74 0.03
C ILE A 91 -11.81 -13.16 -0.14
N ALA A 92 -11.25 -12.97 -1.33
CA ALA A 92 -9.82 -13.16 -1.56
C ALA A 92 -8.99 -12.23 -0.68
N GLY A 93 -7.72 -12.55 -0.50
CA GLY A 93 -6.77 -11.68 0.19
C GLY A 93 -6.71 -10.29 -0.44
N ALA A 94 -6.75 -9.25 0.39
CA ALA A 94 -6.76 -7.88 -0.08
C ALA A 94 -5.35 -7.29 -0.21
N THR A 95 -5.23 -6.28 -1.07
CA THR A 95 -4.00 -5.57 -1.38
C THR A 95 -4.03 -4.15 -0.82
N GLU A 96 -2.99 -3.78 -0.11
CA GLU A 96 -2.62 -2.37 0.10
C GLU A 96 -1.78 -1.91 -1.11
N GLY A 97 -2.36 -1.07 -1.96
CA GLY A 97 -1.74 -0.68 -3.25
C GLY A 97 -0.65 0.37 -3.14
N HIS A 98 -0.59 1.12 -2.04
CA HIS A 98 0.46 2.09 -1.73
C HIS A 98 0.39 2.51 -0.26
N GLY A 99 1.38 2.14 0.51
CA GLY A 99 1.53 2.54 1.90
C GLY A 99 2.99 2.40 2.34
N HIS A 100 3.25 2.64 3.62
CA HIS A 100 4.58 2.61 4.23
C HIS A 100 4.56 1.79 5.52
N TYR A 101 3.93 0.60 5.47
CA TYR A 101 3.77 -0.27 6.64
C TYR A 101 5.09 -0.80 7.18
N ALA A 102 6.14 -0.94 6.35
CA ALA A 102 7.47 -1.26 6.84
C ALA A 102 8.02 -0.13 7.73
N MET A 103 7.77 1.14 7.35
CA MET A 103 8.07 2.30 8.18
C MET A 103 7.21 2.30 9.44
N GLU A 104 5.91 2.08 9.34
CA GLU A 104 5.00 1.98 10.49
C GLU A 104 5.46 0.90 11.47
N GLY A 105 5.86 -0.28 10.99
CA GLY A 105 6.42 -1.35 11.79
C GLY A 105 7.64 -0.91 12.61
N VAL A 106 8.54 -0.14 12.00
CA VAL A 106 9.70 0.47 12.69
C VAL A 106 9.22 1.48 13.74
N LEU A 107 8.32 2.40 13.37
CA LEU A 107 7.81 3.44 14.26
C LEU A 107 7.14 2.86 15.51
N LEU A 108 6.24 1.90 15.32
CA LEU A 108 5.49 1.28 16.41
C LEU A 108 6.36 0.34 17.25
N ALA A 109 7.16 -0.52 16.61
CA ALA A 109 8.03 -1.46 17.33
C ALA A 109 9.07 -0.76 18.19
N LEU A 110 9.60 0.39 17.74
CA LEU A 110 10.64 1.14 18.46
C LEU A 110 10.10 2.35 19.23
N GLY A 111 8.78 2.62 19.18
CA GLY A 111 8.16 3.73 19.92
C GLY A 111 8.53 5.11 19.40
N LEU A 112 8.68 5.26 18.07
CA LEU A 112 9.14 6.49 17.42
C LEU A 112 8.00 7.45 17.01
N SER A 113 6.79 7.29 17.54
CA SER A 113 5.65 8.17 17.24
C SER A 113 5.57 9.32 18.23
N VAL A 114 5.65 10.56 17.74
CA VAL A 114 5.45 11.78 18.53
C VAL A 114 4.36 12.60 17.84
N THR A 115 3.19 12.61 18.43
CA THR A 115 2.03 13.38 17.95
C THR A 115 1.95 14.74 18.64
N GLY A 116 1.12 15.65 18.11
CA GLY A 116 0.79 16.93 18.71
C GLY A 116 0.07 17.85 17.72
N ASP A 117 -0.91 18.58 18.22
CA ASP A 117 -1.74 19.52 17.49
C ASP A 117 -1.25 20.98 17.64
N THR A 118 -0.37 21.20 18.61
CA THR A 118 0.18 22.51 18.98
C THR A 118 1.69 22.43 19.22
N LYS A 119 2.39 23.58 19.12
CA LYS A 119 3.82 23.68 19.45
C LYS A 119 4.12 23.10 20.84
N GLU A 120 3.31 23.47 21.83
CA GLU A 120 3.51 23.08 23.22
C GLU A 120 3.37 21.57 23.41
N GLU A 121 2.38 20.94 22.76
CA GLU A 121 2.19 19.48 22.80
C GLU A 121 3.35 18.75 22.10
N ILE A 122 3.75 19.21 20.93
CA ILE A 122 4.89 18.63 20.19
C ILE A 122 6.14 18.67 21.07
N LEU A 123 6.48 19.84 21.64
CA LEU A 123 7.68 19.99 22.48
C LEU A 123 7.62 19.15 23.75
N ALA A 124 6.45 19.05 24.39
CA ALA A 124 6.27 18.19 25.57
C ALA A 124 6.50 16.71 25.23
N ASN A 125 5.93 16.24 24.13
CA ASN A 125 6.06 14.85 23.68
C ASN A 125 7.50 14.54 23.19
N VAL A 126 8.15 15.48 22.49
CA VAL A 126 9.57 15.35 22.11
C VAL A 126 10.47 15.31 23.34
N THR A 127 10.23 16.16 24.36
CA THR A 127 11.00 16.15 25.59
C THR A 127 10.92 14.78 26.28
N LYS A 128 9.69 14.25 26.42
CA LYS A 128 9.48 12.93 27.00
C LYS A 128 10.18 11.84 26.20
N TYR A 129 10.08 11.88 24.86
CA TYR A 129 10.72 10.91 23.98
C TYR A 129 12.26 10.91 24.15
N VAL A 130 12.88 12.09 24.26
CA VAL A 130 14.33 12.23 24.51
C VAL A 130 14.72 11.69 25.88
N GLU A 131 13.94 11.98 26.93
CA GLU A 131 14.15 11.48 28.30
C GLU A 131 14.04 9.94 28.38
N ASP A 132 13.07 9.36 27.68
CA ASP A 132 12.84 7.91 27.63
C ASP A 132 13.92 7.17 26.80
N ASN A 133 14.64 7.86 25.90
CA ASN A 133 15.62 7.27 24.98
C ASN A 133 17.01 7.95 25.03
N PRO A 134 17.67 8.03 26.21
CA PRO A 134 18.92 8.82 26.37
C PRO A 134 20.09 8.32 25.54
N ASP A 135 20.09 7.04 25.16
CA ASP A 135 21.19 6.40 24.41
C ASP A 135 21.02 6.49 22.88
N SER A 136 19.92 7.08 22.39
CA SER A 136 19.70 7.24 20.94
C SER A 136 20.76 8.15 20.33
N GLU A 137 21.31 7.77 19.18
CA GLU A 137 22.26 8.58 18.40
C GLU A 137 21.55 9.65 17.55
N VAL A 138 20.28 9.43 17.24
CA VAL A 138 19.37 10.33 16.52
C VAL A 138 17.97 10.27 17.12
N TYR A 139 17.34 11.41 17.28
CA TYR A 139 15.94 11.49 17.68
C TYR A 139 15.09 11.72 16.44
N TYR A 140 14.51 10.64 15.94
CA TYR A 140 13.57 10.66 14.85
C TYR A 140 12.17 10.33 15.38
N SER A 141 11.17 11.09 14.94
CA SER A 141 9.78 10.78 15.25
C SER A 141 8.85 11.19 14.10
N PHE A 142 7.63 10.64 14.11
CA PHE A 142 6.62 10.86 13.09
C PHE A 142 5.26 11.13 13.74
N GLY A 143 4.48 12.09 13.21
CA GLY A 143 3.06 12.19 13.52
C GLY A 143 2.54 13.50 14.12
N TRP A 144 3.28 14.64 14.11
CA TRP A 144 2.65 15.90 14.48
C TRP A 144 1.65 16.37 13.41
N ASN A 145 0.56 17.02 13.85
CA ASN A 145 -0.57 17.34 12.97
C ASN A 145 -0.29 18.53 12.06
N ASN A 146 -0.02 18.25 10.79
CA ASN A 146 0.29 19.27 9.79
C ASN A 146 -0.86 20.23 9.53
N ILE A 147 -2.10 19.75 9.44
CA ILE A 147 -3.29 20.58 9.15
C ILE A 147 -3.50 21.59 10.27
N LYS A 148 -3.47 21.18 11.53
CA LYS A 148 -3.65 22.08 12.67
C LYS A 148 -2.51 23.07 12.85
N MET A 149 -1.30 22.69 12.45
CA MET A 149 -0.13 23.56 12.49
C MET A 149 0.03 24.47 11.27
N THR A 150 -0.78 24.33 10.22
CA THR A 150 -0.64 25.06 8.94
C THR A 150 -0.54 26.57 9.11
N ALA A 151 -1.32 27.17 9.99
CA ALA A 151 -1.32 28.63 10.21
C ALA A 151 -0.05 29.14 10.93
N THR A 152 0.69 28.29 11.63
CA THR A 152 1.78 28.70 12.53
C THR A 152 3.12 28.08 12.24
N LYS A 153 3.16 26.88 11.64
CA LYS A 153 4.42 26.10 11.44
C LYS A 153 5.54 26.89 10.76
N ALA A 154 5.21 27.73 9.78
CA ALA A 154 6.17 28.55 9.02
C ALA A 154 6.65 29.82 9.75
N THR A 155 6.17 30.09 10.95
CA THR A 155 6.51 31.29 11.73
C THR A 155 7.12 30.98 13.10
N ILE A 156 7.17 29.72 13.50
CA ILE A 156 7.70 29.28 14.78
C ILE A 156 9.17 28.87 14.62
N ASP A 157 10.06 29.45 15.42
CA ASP A 157 11.45 28.96 15.49
C ASP A 157 11.53 27.66 16.32
N MET A 158 11.16 26.55 15.66
CA MET A 158 11.26 25.20 16.26
C MET A 158 12.70 24.74 16.41
N ARG A 159 13.62 25.18 15.55
CA ARG A 159 15.05 24.85 15.66
C ARG A 159 15.59 25.21 17.04
N SER A 160 15.40 26.46 17.45
CA SER A 160 15.87 26.94 18.75
C SER A 160 15.18 26.28 19.93
N GLU A 161 13.91 25.88 19.79
CA GLU A 161 13.22 25.15 20.85
C GLU A 161 13.72 23.70 20.99
N LEU A 162 13.94 23.02 19.87
CA LEU A 162 14.52 21.66 19.87
C LEU A 162 15.95 21.64 20.38
N ASP A 163 16.76 22.68 20.09
CA ASP A 163 18.11 22.83 20.62
C ASP A 163 18.15 22.96 22.17
N LYS A 164 17.08 23.50 22.79
CA LYS A 164 16.96 23.54 24.26
C LYS A 164 16.73 22.15 24.86
N ILE A 165 16.09 21.24 24.12
CA ILE A 165 15.84 19.87 24.55
C ILE A 165 17.11 19.03 24.36
N CYS A 166 17.71 19.06 23.15
CA CYS A 166 18.94 18.36 22.83
C CYS A 166 19.67 19.06 21.70
N SER A 167 20.87 19.58 21.95
CA SER A 167 21.68 20.33 20.98
C SER A 167 22.85 19.55 20.38
N ASP A 168 23.22 18.41 20.96
CA ASP A 168 24.39 17.62 20.58
C ASP A 168 24.04 16.40 19.71
N LYS A 169 22.78 16.00 19.66
CA LYS A 169 22.28 14.92 18.78
C LYS A 169 21.27 15.47 17.76
N PRO A 170 21.21 14.92 16.53
CA PRO A 170 20.26 15.36 15.53
C PRO A 170 18.83 15.00 15.94
N MET A 171 17.90 15.92 15.68
CA MET A 171 16.47 15.76 15.89
C MET A 171 15.72 16.01 14.59
N LEU A 172 14.85 15.07 14.20
CA LEU A 172 14.04 15.07 13.01
C LEU A 172 12.61 14.72 13.42
N ILE A 173 11.72 15.69 13.49
CA ILE A 173 10.35 15.55 13.98
C ILE A 173 9.40 15.73 12.80
N THR A 174 9.02 14.61 12.17
CA THR A 174 8.22 14.55 10.94
C THR A 174 6.74 14.76 11.25
N ASP A 175 6.01 15.43 10.36
CA ASP A 175 4.56 15.58 10.44
C ASP A 175 3.81 14.28 10.06
N ASP A 176 2.50 14.30 10.17
CA ASP A 176 1.61 13.18 9.84
C ASP A 176 1.45 12.95 8.33
N SER A 177 1.84 13.91 7.49
CA SER A 177 1.88 13.75 6.04
C SER A 177 3.19 13.13 5.52
N GLY A 178 4.27 13.22 6.30
CA GLY A 178 5.62 12.82 5.88
C GLY A 178 6.34 13.83 4.98
N HIS A 179 5.68 14.93 4.61
CA HIS A 179 6.22 15.94 3.71
C HIS A 179 6.99 17.05 4.42
N ASN A 180 6.71 17.28 5.71
CA ASN A 180 7.36 18.35 6.47
C ASN A 180 8.03 17.81 7.73
N GLY A 181 9.08 18.48 8.19
CA GLY A 181 9.69 18.15 9.44
C GLY A 181 10.39 19.32 10.11
N PHE A 182 10.40 19.27 11.42
CA PHE A 182 11.19 20.18 12.24
C PHE A 182 12.57 19.57 12.53
N CYS A 183 13.61 20.30 12.23
CA CYS A 183 15.02 19.92 12.42
C CYS A 183 15.68 20.84 13.42
N ASN A 184 16.48 20.28 14.33
CA ASN A 184 17.33 21.09 15.21
C ASN A 184 18.63 21.52 14.47
N SER A 185 19.45 22.35 15.14
CA SER A 185 20.72 22.83 14.56
C SER A 185 21.68 21.71 14.21
N LYS A 186 21.71 20.64 15.01
CA LYS A 186 22.59 19.48 14.78
C LYS A 186 22.20 18.67 13.55
N ALA A 187 20.91 18.53 13.28
CA ALA A 187 20.42 17.87 12.07
C ALA A 187 20.83 18.65 10.80
N PHE A 188 20.66 19.98 10.81
CA PHE A 188 21.11 20.83 9.70
C PHE A 188 22.62 20.81 9.52
N GLU A 189 23.40 20.85 10.62
CA GLU A 189 24.86 20.74 10.59
C GLU A 189 25.31 19.45 9.88
N LEU A 190 24.76 18.29 10.29
CA LEU A 190 25.10 17.00 9.71
C LEU A 190 24.69 16.87 8.25
N ALA A 191 23.57 17.49 7.86
CA ALA A 191 23.12 17.56 6.48
C ALA A 191 23.88 18.59 5.63
N GLY A 192 24.76 19.43 6.24
CA GLY A 192 25.45 20.50 5.54
C GLY A 192 24.53 21.66 5.10
N VAL A 193 23.36 21.79 5.74
CA VAL A 193 22.35 22.81 5.40
C VAL A 193 22.70 24.13 6.06
N THR A 194 22.70 25.18 5.26
CA THR A 194 22.87 26.58 5.69
C THR A 194 21.68 27.40 5.22
N LYS A 195 21.58 28.65 5.68
CA LYS A 195 20.54 29.57 5.22
C LYS A 195 20.55 29.85 3.70
N ASP A 196 21.67 29.56 3.03
CA ASP A 196 21.85 29.79 1.60
C ASP A 196 21.63 28.50 0.78
N THR A 197 21.36 27.38 1.45
CA THR A 197 21.08 26.10 0.79
C THR A 197 19.72 26.15 0.09
N VAL A 198 19.69 25.69 -1.16
CA VAL A 198 18.48 25.58 -1.98
C VAL A 198 18.37 24.15 -2.49
N ILE A 199 17.22 23.52 -2.32
CA ILE A 199 16.89 22.20 -2.86
C ILE A 199 15.68 22.36 -3.78
N THR A 200 15.81 21.90 -5.02
CA THR A 200 14.70 21.93 -5.96
C THR A 200 13.55 21.04 -5.47
N GLY A 201 12.32 21.55 -5.51
CA GLY A 201 11.14 20.80 -5.08
C GLY A 201 10.91 20.79 -3.56
N GLY A 202 11.58 21.65 -2.78
CA GLY A 202 11.37 21.79 -1.35
C GLY A 202 11.89 23.10 -0.80
N GLU A 203 11.54 23.44 0.43
CA GLU A 203 11.88 24.71 1.06
C GLU A 203 12.48 24.54 2.46
N PHE A 204 13.52 25.31 2.77
CA PHE A 204 14.01 25.58 4.12
C PHE A 204 13.46 26.92 4.60
N TYR A 205 12.56 26.89 5.57
CA TYR A 205 11.87 28.07 6.06
C TYR A 205 12.78 28.93 6.94
N LYS A 206 12.62 30.26 6.80
CA LYS A 206 13.46 31.26 7.46
C LYS A 206 12.63 32.28 8.21
N ASP A 207 13.16 32.79 9.29
CA ASP A 207 12.60 33.96 9.95
C ASP A 207 12.62 35.17 9.00
N ALA A 208 11.47 35.80 8.81
CA ALA A 208 11.31 36.88 7.85
C ALA A 208 12.14 38.14 8.19
N THR A 209 12.57 38.31 9.44
CA THR A 209 13.32 39.48 9.92
C THR A 209 14.82 39.25 9.87
N THR A 210 15.27 38.06 10.31
CA THR A 210 16.70 37.75 10.46
C THR A 210 17.27 36.96 9.28
N GLY A 211 16.43 36.28 8.53
CA GLY A 211 16.83 35.37 7.47
C GLY A 211 17.46 34.05 7.95
N GLU A 212 17.43 33.78 9.26
CA GLU A 212 17.95 32.54 9.84
C GLU A 212 16.93 31.40 9.72
N LEU A 213 17.42 30.16 9.62
CA LEU A 213 16.57 28.96 9.55
C LEU A 213 15.75 28.78 10.85
N ILE A 214 14.46 28.48 10.72
CA ILE A 214 13.54 28.27 11.86
C ILE A 214 13.33 26.80 12.22
N GLY A 215 13.96 25.87 11.50
CA GLY A 215 13.85 24.44 11.73
C GLY A 215 12.90 23.72 10.81
N LEU A 216 11.88 24.38 10.27
CA LEU A 216 10.96 23.76 9.31
C LEU A 216 11.65 23.56 7.95
N ALA A 217 11.50 22.35 7.41
CA ALA A 217 11.82 22.00 6.03
C ALA A 217 10.64 21.25 5.41
N SER A 218 10.40 21.42 4.11
CA SER A 218 9.32 20.75 3.40
C SER A 218 9.80 19.96 2.19
N ASP A 219 9.02 18.93 1.82
CA ASP A 219 9.17 18.14 0.61
C ASP A 219 10.63 17.67 0.37
N MET A 220 11.19 17.94 -0.82
CA MET A 220 12.56 17.49 -1.15
C MET A 220 13.63 18.10 -0.24
N ALA A 221 13.41 19.27 0.37
CA ALA A 221 14.34 19.83 1.32
C ALA A 221 14.37 19.05 2.64
N TYR A 222 13.20 18.65 3.15
CA TYR A 222 13.12 17.77 4.32
C TYR A 222 13.68 16.38 4.02
N ASN A 223 13.31 15.79 2.90
CA ASN A 223 13.81 14.49 2.47
C ASN A 223 15.34 14.45 2.35
N TYR A 224 15.95 15.56 1.89
CA TYR A 224 17.41 15.68 1.83
C TYR A 224 18.07 15.59 3.22
N VAL A 225 17.52 16.31 4.21
CA VAL A 225 18.03 16.25 5.61
C VAL A 225 17.79 14.86 6.19
N LEU A 226 16.58 14.33 6.05
CA LEU A 226 16.19 13.02 6.54
C LEU A 226 17.11 11.92 6.02
N LYS A 227 17.27 11.81 4.71
CA LYS A 227 18.15 10.82 4.08
C LYS A 227 19.60 10.94 4.55
N THR A 228 20.13 12.17 4.60
CA THR A 228 21.52 12.41 4.98
C THR A 228 21.78 12.05 6.44
N VAL A 229 20.88 12.44 7.34
CA VAL A 229 21.03 12.17 8.77
C VAL A 229 20.74 10.71 9.09
N MET A 230 19.58 10.19 8.68
CA MET A 230 19.14 8.84 9.03
C MET A 230 20.05 7.77 8.38
N GLY A 231 20.41 7.94 7.11
CA GLY A 231 21.26 6.99 6.41
C GLY A 231 22.64 6.79 7.05
N ASN A 232 23.12 7.78 7.81
CA ASN A 232 24.41 7.73 8.48
C ASN A 232 24.35 7.35 9.97
N THR A 233 23.21 7.54 10.63
CA THR A 233 23.10 7.44 12.09
C THR A 233 22.07 6.45 12.60
N PHE A 234 20.98 6.24 11.86
CA PHE A 234 19.90 5.36 12.30
C PHE A 234 20.25 3.88 12.07
N LYS A 235 20.10 3.07 13.13
CA LYS A 235 20.32 1.63 13.10
C LYS A 235 19.27 0.90 13.90
N ILE A 236 18.77 -0.21 13.35
CA ILE A 236 17.90 -1.15 14.06
C ILE A 236 18.78 -2.30 14.57
N ALA A 237 18.69 -2.61 15.85
CA ALA A 237 19.43 -3.73 16.40
C ALA A 237 18.85 -5.07 15.90
N GLU A 238 19.69 -6.04 15.52
CA GLU A 238 19.26 -7.35 15.01
C GLU A 238 18.23 -8.06 15.90
N LYS A 239 18.34 -7.87 17.23
CA LYS A 239 17.37 -8.43 18.20
C LYS A 239 15.94 -7.89 18.01
N ASP A 240 15.77 -6.74 17.37
CA ASP A 240 14.47 -6.06 17.15
C ASP A 240 13.90 -6.35 15.74
N TYR A 241 14.63 -7.02 14.85
CA TYR A 241 14.23 -7.32 13.47
C TYR A 241 12.90 -8.07 13.40
N ALA A 242 12.77 -9.14 14.17
CA ALA A 242 11.54 -9.92 14.22
C ALA A 242 10.36 -9.08 14.74
N LYS A 243 10.58 -8.25 15.77
CA LYS A 243 9.56 -7.38 16.33
C LYS A 243 9.06 -6.36 15.30
N VAL A 244 9.95 -5.73 14.54
CA VAL A 244 9.59 -4.78 13.47
C VAL A 244 8.72 -5.46 12.42
N SER A 245 9.15 -6.64 11.92
CA SER A 245 8.43 -7.38 10.90
C SER A 245 7.06 -7.87 11.38
N GLN A 246 6.97 -8.42 12.59
CA GLN A 246 5.72 -8.86 13.21
C GLN A 246 4.74 -7.69 13.43
N THR A 247 5.24 -6.54 13.89
CA THR A 247 4.38 -5.35 14.09
C THR A 247 3.79 -4.87 12.77
N MET A 248 4.58 -4.90 11.68
CA MET A 248 4.08 -4.61 10.33
C MET A 248 2.99 -5.60 9.90
N GLU A 249 3.24 -6.91 10.06
CA GLU A 249 2.26 -7.96 9.70
C GLU A 249 0.97 -7.84 10.50
N GLU A 250 1.05 -7.61 11.81
CA GLU A 250 -0.11 -7.42 12.69
C GLU A 250 -0.96 -6.24 12.25
N SER A 251 -0.33 -5.11 11.90
CA SER A 251 -1.05 -3.93 11.39
C SER A 251 -1.76 -4.23 10.08
N LEU A 252 -1.08 -4.87 9.12
CA LEU A 252 -1.65 -5.23 7.83
C LEU A 252 -2.78 -6.24 7.97
N HIS A 253 -2.59 -7.32 8.71
CA HIS A 253 -3.61 -8.36 8.89
C HIS A 253 -4.85 -7.86 9.63
N LYS A 254 -4.68 -7.06 10.67
CA LYS A 254 -5.79 -6.43 11.39
C LYS A 254 -6.68 -5.61 10.46
N ASN A 255 -6.10 -4.97 9.46
CA ASN A 255 -6.81 -4.18 8.46
C ASN A 255 -7.31 -5.00 7.27
N GLY A 256 -6.93 -6.28 7.15
CA GLY A 256 -7.39 -7.24 6.15
C GLY A 256 -6.47 -7.40 4.93
N TYR A 257 -5.22 -6.97 5.01
CA TYR A 257 -4.29 -7.07 3.89
C TYR A 257 -3.45 -8.34 3.95
N THR A 258 -3.25 -8.99 2.79
CA THR A 258 -2.34 -10.11 2.56
C THR A 258 -1.29 -9.77 1.51
N TYR A 259 -1.48 -8.68 0.78
CA TYR A 259 -0.54 -8.16 -0.21
C TYR A 259 -0.33 -6.68 0.02
N TYR A 260 0.89 -6.22 -0.25
CA TYR A 260 1.27 -4.87 0.08
C TYR A 260 2.30 -4.32 -0.92
N GLN A 261 2.04 -3.15 -1.50
CA GLN A 261 3.04 -2.37 -2.23
C GLN A 261 3.63 -1.33 -1.28
N ASP A 262 4.88 -1.53 -0.85
CA ASP A 262 5.61 -0.51 -0.12
C ASP A 262 6.02 0.63 -1.04
N GLY A 263 5.54 1.84 -0.75
CA GLY A 263 5.79 3.03 -1.55
C GLY A 263 7.20 3.60 -1.37
N TRP A 264 7.93 3.23 -0.31
CA TRP A 264 9.26 3.78 -0.01
C TRP A 264 10.02 2.90 0.98
N LEU A 265 10.32 1.67 0.58
CA LEU A 265 10.92 0.69 1.49
C LEU A 265 12.34 1.08 1.96
N ASN A 266 13.08 1.89 1.19
CA ASN A 266 14.39 2.42 1.60
C ASN A 266 14.32 3.73 2.42
N TYR A 267 13.19 4.01 3.11
CA TYR A 267 13.00 5.20 3.94
C TYR A 267 14.08 5.36 5.01
N PHE A 268 14.39 4.28 5.72
CA PHE A 268 15.50 4.20 6.69
C PHE A 268 16.76 3.56 6.07
N GLY A 269 17.09 3.87 4.83
CA GLY A 269 18.16 3.18 4.12
C GLY A 269 17.85 1.71 3.92
N SER A 270 18.69 0.79 4.42
CA SER A 270 18.41 -0.64 4.35
C SER A 270 17.80 -1.22 5.62
N GLU A 271 17.62 -0.45 6.69
CA GLU A 271 17.31 -0.98 8.01
C GLU A 271 15.97 -1.76 8.06
N ALA A 272 14.87 -1.18 7.55
CA ALA A 272 13.60 -1.91 7.47
C ALA A 272 13.66 -3.10 6.50
N ILE A 273 14.42 -2.95 5.41
CA ILE A 273 14.61 -4.01 4.40
C ILE A 273 15.37 -5.20 5.00
N ASP A 274 16.42 -4.93 5.78
CA ASP A 274 17.21 -5.96 6.46
C ASP A 274 16.33 -6.73 7.46
N CYS A 275 15.42 -6.03 8.20
CA CYS A 275 14.44 -6.67 9.08
C CYS A 275 13.54 -7.64 8.33
N LEU A 276 12.87 -7.19 7.27
CA LEU A 276 11.93 -8.01 6.49
C LEU A 276 12.63 -9.18 5.80
N THR A 277 13.80 -8.91 5.19
CA THR A 277 14.58 -9.93 4.47
C THR A 277 15.04 -11.05 5.39
N GLU A 278 15.56 -10.71 6.58
CA GLU A 278 16.01 -11.69 7.56
C GLU A 278 14.83 -12.46 8.17
N TYR A 279 13.73 -11.75 8.45
CA TYR A 279 12.53 -12.38 8.98
C TYR A 279 11.91 -13.36 7.98
N ASP A 280 11.80 -12.99 6.69
CA ASP A 280 11.27 -13.90 5.68
C ASP A 280 12.15 -15.15 5.49
N LYS A 281 13.48 -15.02 5.52
CA LYS A 281 14.40 -16.15 5.42
C LYS A 281 14.38 -17.10 6.61
N THR A 282 14.08 -16.60 7.81
CA THR A 282 14.19 -17.38 9.05
C THR A 282 12.84 -17.89 9.57
N THR A 283 11.79 -17.10 9.39
CA THR A 283 10.44 -17.35 9.94
C THR A 283 9.42 -17.54 8.81
N GLY A 284 9.54 -16.76 7.74
CA GLY A 284 8.59 -16.62 6.65
C GLY A 284 7.60 -15.50 6.91
N LEU A 285 7.53 -14.54 5.98
CA LEU A 285 6.47 -13.53 5.97
C LEU A 285 5.12 -14.20 5.66
N THR A 286 4.08 -13.72 6.32
CA THR A 286 2.68 -14.12 6.09
C THR A 286 1.93 -13.09 5.24
N ILE A 287 2.68 -12.31 4.47
CA ILE A 287 2.20 -11.29 3.55
C ILE A 287 3.17 -11.21 2.36
N TYR A 288 2.65 -10.92 1.16
CA TYR A 288 3.47 -10.62 0.00
C TYR A 288 3.76 -9.12 -0.09
N VAL A 289 5.03 -8.74 -0.15
CA VAL A 289 5.51 -7.36 -0.18
C VAL A 289 6.14 -7.03 -1.54
N GLY A 290 5.55 -6.12 -2.30
CA GLY A 290 6.17 -5.46 -3.43
C GLY A 290 6.99 -4.26 -2.96
N GLY A 291 8.32 -4.36 -2.94
CA GLY A 291 9.17 -3.28 -2.47
C GLY A 291 9.45 -2.22 -3.54
N SER A 292 9.31 -0.94 -3.20
CA SER A 292 9.74 0.16 -4.05
C SER A 292 11.00 0.83 -3.51
N TYR A 293 11.96 1.07 -4.41
CA TYR A 293 13.15 1.87 -4.12
C TYR A 293 12.91 3.31 -4.54
N LYS A 294 12.86 4.24 -3.59
CA LYS A 294 12.67 5.65 -3.89
C LYS A 294 13.96 6.28 -4.38
N ILE A 295 13.87 7.04 -5.48
CA ILE A 295 14.93 7.88 -6.03
C ILE A 295 14.74 9.31 -5.53
N ASP A 296 15.75 9.84 -4.84
CA ASP A 296 15.73 11.17 -4.23
C ASP A 296 16.70 12.16 -4.88
N SER A 297 17.64 11.68 -5.70
CA SER A 297 18.69 12.54 -6.27
C SER A 297 18.34 13.00 -7.68
N TYR A 298 18.23 14.29 -7.87
CA TYR A 298 18.07 14.93 -9.18
C TYR A 298 19.34 14.81 -10.03
N GLU A 299 20.50 14.90 -9.40
CA GLU A 299 21.78 14.96 -10.10
C GLU A 299 22.36 13.58 -10.40
N ASP A 300 22.03 12.58 -9.57
CA ASP A 300 22.61 11.23 -9.61
C ASP A 300 21.55 10.14 -9.87
N TRP A 301 20.43 10.45 -10.52
CA TRP A 301 19.30 9.51 -10.68
C TRP A 301 19.71 8.22 -11.43
N GLU A 302 20.64 8.28 -12.40
CA GLU A 302 21.13 7.08 -13.09
C GLU A 302 21.81 6.11 -12.12
N LYS A 303 22.59 6.66 -11.18
CA LYS A 303 23.25 5.86 -10.13
C LYS A 303 22.24 5.26 -9.15
N GLU A 304 21.17 5.99 -8.83
CA GLU A 304 20.09 5.49 -7.98
C GLU A 304 19.32 4.35 -8.66
N ILE A 305 19.11 4.38 -9.98
CA ILE A 305 18.56 3.23 -10.73
C ILE A 305 19.49 2.02 -10.63
N ASP A 306 20.80 2.20 -10.74
CA ASP A 306 21.77 1.11 -10.56
C ASP A 306 21.75 0.56 -9.13
N ASN A 307 21.52 1.40 -8.13
CA ASN A 307 21.32 0.97 -6.75
C ASN A 307 20.03 0.17 -6.60
N ALA A 308 18.91 0.63 -7.18
CA ALA A 308 17.65 -0.11 -7.17
C ALA A 308 17.82 -1.54 -7.74
N VAL A 309 18.54 -1.69 -8.86
CA VAL A 309 18.87 -3.01 -9.43
C VAL A 309 19.68 -3.88 -8.46
N LYS A 310 20.65 -3.29 -7.73
CA LYS A 310 21.41 -4.01 -6.70
C LYS A 310 20.52 -4.44 -5.54
N TYR A 311 19.60 -3.57 -5.09
CA TYR A 311 18.62 -3.89 -4.05
C TYR A 311 17.73 -5.06 -4.49
N MET A 312 17.21 -5.03 -5.72
CA MET A 312 16.43 -6.14 -6.28
C MET A 312 17.17 -7.48 -6.19
N GLY A 313 18.46 -7.52 -6.56
CA GLY A 313 19.27 -8.75 -6.50
C GLY A 313 19.68 -9.18 -5.09
N LYS A 314 19.77 -8.25 -4.14
CA LYS A 314 20.25 -8.54 -2.78
C LYS A 314 19.13 -8.94 -1.82
N TYR A 315 18.00 -8.26 -1.90
CA TYR A 315 16.97 -8.28 -0.87
C TYR A 315 15.70 -9.04 -1.25
N SER A 316 15.47 -9.34 -2.54
CA SER A 316 14.30 -10.14 -2.91
C SER A 316 14.36 -11.54 -2.33
N THR A 317 13.20 -11.98 -1.80
CA THR A 317 12.95 -13.32 -1.23
C THR A 317 11.69 -13.90 -1.87
N ASP A 318 11.12 -14.96 -1.31
CA ASP A 318 9.87 -15.56 -1.82
C ASP A 318 8.66 -14.62 -1.62
N HIS A 319 8.64 -13.85 -0.52
CA HIS A 319 7.53 -12.97 -0.17
C HIS A 319 7.88 -11.47 -0.19
N LEU A 320 9.13 -11.09 -0.37
CA LEU A 320 9.58 -9.71 -0.53
C LEU A 320 10.24 -9.54 -1.89
N VAL A 321 9.57 -8.83 -2.81
CA VAL A 321 10.03 -8.70 -4.20
C VAL A 321 10.27 -7.24 -4.56
N PHE A 322 11.53 -6.90 -4.86
CA PHE A 322 11.90 -5.59 -5.38
C PHE A 322 11.85 -5.59 -6.91
N LYS A 323 10.93 -4.85 -7.52
CA LYS A 323 10.87 -4.61 -8.99
C LYS A 323 10.40 -3.21 -9.34
N THR A 324 10.26 -2.33 -8.37
CA THR A 324 9.64 -1.02 -8.56
C THR A 324 10.56 0.09 -8.04
N ILE A 325 10.64 1.19 -8.77
CA ILE A 325 11.18 2.45 -8.26
C ILE A 325 10.02 3.41 -7.95
N LYS A 326 10.20 4.21 -6.90
CA LYS A 326 9.28 5.29 -6.50
C LYS A 326 9.84 6.64 -6.88
N LEU A 327 8.97 7.47 -7.44
CA LEU A 327 9.24 8.88 -7.74
C LEU A 327 8.14 9.77 -7.17
N PHE A 328 8.46 11.05 -7.01
CA PHE A 328 7.49 12.12 -6.79
C PHE A 328 7.51 13.04 -8.02
N ALA A 329 6.36 13.25 -8.65
CA ALA A 329 6.23 14.19 -9.77
C ALA A 329 5.85 15.60 -9.28
N ASP A 330 5.16 15.67 -8.15
CA ASP A 330 4.70 16.91 -7.51
C ASP A 330 4.60 16.74 -5.97
N GLY A 331 3.94 17.70 -5.32
CA GLY A 331 3.61 17.66 -3.89
C GLY A 331 2.12 17.48 -3.64
N GLU A 332 1.64 17.96 -2.47
CA GLU A 332 0.27 17.80 -1.98
C GLU A 332 -0.67 18.89 -2.55
N ALA A 333 -1.76 18.47 -3.21
CA ALA A 333 -2.66 19.40 -3.88
C ALA A 333 -3.56 20.19 -2.91
N VAL A 334 -4.00 19.57 -1.81
CA VAL A 334 -5.01 20.13 -0.90
C VAL A 334 -4.38 20.70 0.37
N GLU A 335 -3.39 20.05 0.93
CA GLU A 335 -2.82 20.40 2.23
C GLU A 335 -1.78 21.53 2.14
N SER A 336 -1.06 21.62 1.04
CA SER A 336 0.01 22.59 0.84
C SER A 336 -0.12 23.44 -0.43
N GLY A 337 -1.02 23.06 -1.38
CA GLY A 337 -1.11 23.71 -2.68
C GLY A 337 0.14 23.50 -3.55
N SER A 338 0.89 22.44 -3.30
CA SER A 338 2.12 22.10 -4.03
C SER A 338 1.94 21.03 -5.12
N GLY A 339 0.77 20.37 -5.20
CA GLY A 339 0.42 19.52 -6.33
C GLY A 339 0.44 20.30 -7.65
N TRP A 340 1.11 19.78 -8.68
CA TRP A 340 1.28 20.52 -9.93
C TRP A 340 0.05 20.45 -10.82
N MET A 341 -0.64 21.62 -10.93
CA MET A 341 -1.91 21.78 -11.61
C MET A 341 -1.76 22.46 -12.96
N LYS A 342 -2.64 22.15 -13.93
CA LYS A 342 -2.76 22.86 -15.21
C LYS A 342 -3.35 24.26 -15.05
N GLU A 343 -4.23 24.44 -14.08
CA GLU A 343 -4.84 25.71 -13.75
C GLU A 343 -4.27 26.27 -12.45
N GLU A 344 -4.25 27.59 -12.36
CA GLU A 344 -3.72 28.29 -11.20
C GLU A 344 -4.56 28.05 -9.94
N TYR A 345 -3.89 27.83 -8.81
CA TYR A 345 -4.55 27.78 -7.51
C TYR A 345 -5.25 29.12 -7.20
N VAL A 346 -6.30 29.08 -6.41
CA VAL A 346 -6.99 30.29 -5.94
C VAL A 346 -6.03 31.21 -5.18
N SER A 347 -5.10 30.63 -4.43
CA SER A 347 -4.03 31.35 -3.72
C SER A 347 -2.91 31.89 -4.64
N GLY A 348 -2.95 31.56 -5.93
CA GLY A 348 -1.89 31.85 -6.90
C GLY A 348 -0.89 30.72 -7.09
N GLY A 349 -0.24 30.67 -8.26
CA GLY A 349 0.73 29.63 -8.62
C GLY A 349 0.09 28.32 -9.14
N TYR A 350 0.95 27.39 -9.56
CA TYR A 350 0.52 26.13 -10.21
C TYR A 350 0.99 24.88 -9.45
N GLY A 351 1.54 25.04 -8.26
CA GLY A 351 2.22 23.96 -7.53
C GLY A 351 3.65 23.73 -8.02
N THR A 352 4.19 22.54 -7.76
CA THR A 352 5.61 22.22 -7.97
C THR A 352 5.78 21.10 -9.00
N GLN A 353 6.41 21.39 -10.13
CA GLN A 353 6.94 20.37 -11.04
C GLN A 353 8.28 19.88 -10.50
N VAL A 354 8.36 18.62 -10.07
CA VAL A 354 9.58 18.06 -9.48
C VAL A 354 10.64 17.75 -10.55
N TRP A 355 10.24 17.18 -11.69
CA TRP A 355 11.14 16.78 -12.79
C TRP A 355 10.81 17.52 -14.08
N SER A 356 11.81 17.87 -14.89
CA SER A 356 11.51 18.28 -16.26
C SER A 356 10.98 17.09 -17.07
N ASP A 357 10.26 17.37 -18.18
CA ASP A 357 9.69 16.32 -19.03
C ASP A 357 10.79 15.40 -19.60
N GLU A 358 11.95 15.99 -19.97
CA GLU A 358 13.09 15.26 -20.51
C GLU A 358 13.69 14.30 -19.48
N VAL A 359 13.84 14.75 -18.21
CA VAL A 359 14.41 13.93 -17.13
C VAL A 359 13.43 12.85 -16.72
N MET A 360 12.14 13.16 -16.54
CA MET A 360 11.10 12.18 -16.22
C MET A 360 11.08 11.06 -17.26
N TYR A 361 11.08 11.40 -18.56
CA TYR A 361 11.14 10.40 -19.64
C TYR A 361 12.44 9.58 -19.60
N ALA A 362 13.59 10.21 -19.44
CA ALA A 362 14.89 9.52 -19.43
C ALA A 362 14.98 8.53 -18.26
N LEU A 363 14.49 8.92 -17.09
CA LEU A 363 14.46 8.12 -15.88
C LEU A 363 13.53 6.91 -16.04
N VAL A 364 12.29 7.13 -16.49
CA VAL A 364 11.33 6.05 -16.77
C VAL A 364 11.90 5.06 -17.78
N LYS A 365 12.44 5.56 -18.88
CA LYS A 365 13.07 4.72 -19.92
C LYS A 365 14.19 3.88 -19.36
N ALA A 366 15.13 4.49 -18.61
CA ALA A 366 16.28 3.78 -18.04
C ALA A 366 15.86 2.71 -17.02
N ALA A 367 14.83 2.97 -16.22
CA ALA A 367 14.27 1.99 -15.28
C ALA A 367 13.64 0.81 -16.03
N ASN A 368 12.78 1.10 -17.02
CA ASN A 368 12.06 0.08 -17.80
C ASN A 368 13.01 -0.78 -18.64
N GLU A 369 14.08 -0.22 -19.19
CA GLU A 369 15.15 -0.96 -19.89
C GLU A 369 15.91 -1.93 -18.95
N LYS A 370 15.91 -1.67 -17.64
CA LYS A 370 16.48 -2.57 -16.63
C LYS A 370 15.47 -3.57 -16.06
N GLY A 371 14.19 -3.46 -16.43
CA GLY A 371 13.10 -4.32 -15.97
C GLY A 371 12.50 -3.87 -14.62
N LEU A 372 12.71 -2.61 -14.26
CA LEU A 372 12.09 -1.98 -13.11
C LEU A 372 10.81 -1.26 -13.56
N SER A 373 9.70 -1.52 -12.86
CA SER A 373 8.48 -0.73 -12.94
C SER A 373 8.66 0.63 -12.26
N VAL A 374 7.84 1.60 -12.63
CA VAL A 374 7.89 2.94 -12.04
C VAL A 374 6.53 3.27 -11.42
N HIS A 375 6.54 3.65 -10.15
CA HIS A 375 5.38 4.01 -9.34
C HIS A 375 5.54 5.46 -8.88
N VAL A 376 4.69 6.37 -9.39
CA VAL A 376 4.91 7.80 -9.27
C VAL A 376 3.82 8.48 -8.46
N HIS A 377 4.21 9.21 -7.40
CA HIS A 377 3.32 10.16 -6.74
C HIS A 377 2.92 11.26 -7.73
N ALA A 378 1.63 11.40 -7.97
CA ALA A 378 1.07 12.46 -8.81
C ALA A 378 -0.33 12.84 -8.29
N GLN A 379 -0.45 14.04 -7.74
CA GLN A 379 -1.71 14.56 -7.23
C GLN A 379 -2.35 15.59 -8.17
N GLY A 380 -1.56 16.43 -8.79
CA GLY A 380 -2.05 17.41 -9.76
C GLY A 380 -2.29 16.81 -11.16
N ASP A 381 -3.18 17.42 -11.92
CA ASP A 381 -3.52 16.95 -13.27
C ASP A 381 -2.41 17.23 -14.30
N ALA A 382 -1.56 18.24 -14.08
CA ALA A 382 -0.36 18.47 -14.88
C ALA A 382 0.71 17.39 -14.59
N ALA A 383 0.93 17.04 -13.32
CA ALA A 383 1.84 15.98 -12.92
C ALA A 383 1.39 14.61 -13.48
N SER A 384 0.10 14.29 -13.35
CA SER A 384 -0.47 13.05 -13.89
C SER A 384 -0.27 12.95 -15.40
N GLU A 385 -0.49 14.04 -16.15
CA GLU A 385 -0.25 14.05 -17.61
C GLU A 385 1.22 13.87 -17.96
N GLN A 386 2.15 14.57 -17.28
CA GLN A 386 3.59 14.42 -17.48
C GLN A 386 4.02 12.96 -17.33
N VAL A 387 3.63 12.34 -16.22
CA VAL A 387 4.01 10.96 -15.88
C VAL A 387 3.45 9.98 -16.90
N VAL A 388 2.16 10.08 -17.25
CA VAL A 388 1.52 9.21 -18.24
C VAL A 388 2.18 9.35 -19.60
N ASN A 389 2.49 10.58 -20.04
CA ASN A 389 3.21 10.79 -21.31
C ASN A 389 4.63 10.20 -21.27
N ALA A 390 5.34 10.26 -20.13
CA ALA A 390 6.65 9.63 -19.98
C ALA A 390 6.56 8.09 -20.08
N PHE A 391 5.56 7.47 -19.48
CA PHE A 391 5.31 6.03 -19.58
C PHE A 391 5.04 5.60 -21.02
N ILE A 392 4.15 6.30 -21.73
CA ILE A 392 3.81 6.04 -23.13
C ILE A 392 5.05 6.15 -24.03
N ASN A 393 5.84 7.20 -23.86
CA ASN A 393 7.05 7.42 -24.66
C ASN A 393 8.12 6.34 -24.40
N ALA A 394 8.18 5.75 -23.20
CA ALA A 394 9.13 4.72 -22.83
C ALA A 394 8.65 3.29 -23.16
N GLU A 395 7.37 3.07 -23.47
CA GLU A 395 6.73 1.77 -23.62
C GLU A 395 7.48 0.84 -24.59
N SER A 396 7.91 1.36 -25.73
CA SER A 396 8.60 0.56 -26.76
C SER A 396 9.98 0.03 -26.33
N THR A 397 10.54 0.52 -25.23
CA THR A 397 11.85 0.11 -24.69
C THR A 397 11.73 -0.69 -23.40
N ALA A 398 10.53 -0.80 -22.84
CA ALA A 398 10.28 -1.53 -21.62
C ALA A 398 10.52 -3.04 -21.79
N LYS A 399 11.12 -3.67 -20.79
CA LYS A 399 11.24 -5.13 -20.74
C LYS A 399 9.91 -5.77 -20.39
N ASP A 400 9.77 -7.06 -20.74
CA ASP A 400 8.65 -7.88 -20.31
C ASP A 400 8.52 -7.86 -18.77
N GLY A 401 7.29 -7.76 -18.27
CA GLY A 401 6.99 -7.71 -16.84
C GLY A 401 7.16 -6.32 -16.20
N VAL A 402 7.41 -5.26 -16.98
CA VAL A 402 7.30 -3.88 -16.49
C VAL A 402 5.84 -3.46 -16.50
N TYR A 403 5.38 -2.91 -15.37
CA TYR A 403 4.03 -2.38 -15.22
C TYR A 403 4.09 -1.06 -14.45
N ASN A 404 3.90 0.05 -15.16
CA ASN A 404 4.03 1.40 -14.61
C ASN A 404 2.68 1.95 -14.13
N GLY A 405 2.71 2.81 -13.12
CA GLY A 405 1.51 3.45 -12.64
C GLY A 405 1.74 4.68 -11.78
N ILE A 406 0.64 5.35 -11.48
CA ILE A 406 0.61 6.50 -10.58
C ILE A 406 -0.01 6.12 -9.24
N CYS A 407 0.45 6.75 -8.16
CA CYS A 407 -0.20 6.68 -6.86
C CYS A 407 -0.80 8.02 -6.46
N HIS A 408 -1.70 7.97 -5.50
CA HIS A 408 -2.59 9.04 -5.05
C HIS A 408 -3.65 9.38 -6.10
N ALA A 409 -3.27 9.65 -7.36
CA ALA A 409 -4.17 9.78 -8.50
C ALA A 409 -5.34 10.76 -8.23
N ARG A 410 -5.04 11.92 -7.58
CA ARG A 410 -6.09 12.79 -7.08
C ARG A 410 -6.83 13.51 -8.21
N ASN A 411 -6.12 14.27 -9.03
CA ASN A 411 -6.69 14.98 -10.16
C ASN A 411 -6.14 14.44 -11.48
N ILE A 412 -7.02 13.92 -12.32
CA ILE A 412 -6.67 13.33 -13.62
C ILE A 412 -7.69 13.79 -14.66
N THR A 413 -7.22 14.37 -15.77
CA THR A 413 -8.11 14.78 -16.86
C THR A 413 -8.68 13.57 -17.59
N ASP A 414 -9.85 13.73 -18.24
CA ASP A 414 -10.48 12.63 -19.01
C ASP A 414 -9.58 12.16 -20.15
N GLU A 415 -8.80 13.04 -20.78
CA GLU A 415 -7.81 12.67 -21.79
C GLU A 415 -6.71 11.78 -21.17
N THR A 416 -6.22 12.13 -19.98
CA THR A 416 -5.19 11.35 -19.29
C THR A 416 -5.73 9.99 -18.84
N LYS A 417 -6.98 9.92 -18.29
CA LYS A 417 -7.64 8.64 -17.95
C LYS A 417 -7.71 7.71 -19.15
N LYS A 418 -8.12 8.25 -20.32
CA LYS A 418 -8.19 7.49 -21.56
C LYS A 418 -6.83 6.94 -21.98
N LYS A 419 -5.77 7.78 -21.98
CA LYS A 419 -4.40 7.35 -22.28
C LYS A 419 -3.94 6.23 -21.33
N MET A 420 -4.24 6.34 -20.04
CA MET A 420 -3.90 5.31 -19.05
C MET A 420 -4.50 3.96 -19.41
N GLY A 421 -5.80 3.91 -19.75
CA GLY A 421 -6.47 2.67 -20.14
C GLY A 421 -5.92 2.10 -21.47
N GLU A 422 -5.72 2.95 -22.49
CA GLU A 422 -5.18 2.54 -23.80
C GLU A 422 -3.76 1.96 -23.72
N HIS A 423 -2.95 2.40 -22.72
CA HIS A 423 -1.56 1.99 -22.54
C HIS A 423 -1.32 1.13 -21.29
N ASN A 424 -2.39 0.57 -20.71
CA ASN A 424 -2.30 -0.33 -19.55
C ASN A 424 -1.47 0.26 -18.38
N ILE A 425 -1.72 1.52 -18.01
CA ILE A 425 -1.09 2.22 -16.90
C ILE A 425 -2.03 2.13 -15.70
N TYR A 426 -1.57 1.61 -14.54
CA TYR A 426 -2.41 1.47 -13.36
C TYR A 426 -2.47 2.75 -12.50
N ALA A 427 -3.47 2.80 -11.62
CA ALA A 427 -3.59 3.82 -10.58
C ALA A 427 -3.82 3.20 -9.20
N ALA A 428 -2.96 3.51 -8.23
CA ALA A 428 -3.21 3.25 -6.81
C ALA A 428 -3.89 4.48 -6.22
N VAL A 429 -5.22 4.41 -6.04
CA VAL A 429 -6.06 5.55 -5.66
C VAL A 429 -6.25 5.58 -4.14
N ASN A 430 -6.02 6.73 -3.50
CA ASN A 430 -6.35 6.91 -2.09
C ASN A 430 -7.87 7.07 -1.92
N ILE A 431 -8.59 5.97 -2.03
CA ILE A 431 -10.05 5.94 -1.88
C ILE A 431 -10.47 6.45 -0.50
N ASN A 432 -9.72 6.09 0.55
CA ASN A 432 -9.95 6.54 1.91
C ASN A 432 -9.86 8.07 2.08
N TRP A 433 -9.07 8.75 1.26
CA TRP A 433 -8.92 10.22 1.32
C TRP A 433 -10.13 10.98 0.77
N ARG A 434 -11.08 10.29 0.15
CA ARG A 434 -12.39 10.88 -0.18
C ARG A 434 -13.16 11.34 1.08
N THR A 435 -12.76 10.86 2.27
CA THR A 435 -13.31 11.24 3.59
C THR A 435 -12.36 12.05 4.46
N LEU A 436 -11.24 12.52 3.91
CA LEU A 436 -10.20 13.21 4.69
C LEU A 436 -10.62 14.61 5.16
N ILE A 437 -11.41 15.30 4.35
CA ILE A 437 -11.79 16.70 4.59
C ILE A 437 -13.14 16.77 5.29
N ASP A 438 -13.16 17.29 6.51
CA ASP A 438 -14.39 17.61 7.22
C ASP A 438 -15.17 18.70 6.49
N LYS A 439 -16.49 18.60 6.48
CA LYS A 439 -17.37 19.58 5.83
C LYS A 439 -17.18 21.01 6.36
N SER A 440 -16.90 21.15 7.65
CA SER A 440 -16.66 22.46 8.28
C SER A 440 -15.40 23.17 7.76
N ILE A 441 -14.42 22.41 7.23
CA ILE A 441 -13.15 22.92 6.72
C ILE A 441 -13.18 22.97 5.18
N GLY A 442 -13.96 22.09 4.53
CA GLY A 442 -13.93 21.91 3.08
C GLY A 442 -14.22 23.17 2.28
N ASP A 443 -15.26 23.93 2.67
CA ASP A 443 -15.61 25.18 1.97
C ASP A 443 -14.50 26.24 2.11
N GLN A 444 -13.86 26.32 3.27
CA GLN A 444 -12.75 27.24 3.50
C GLN A 444 -11.51 26.81 2.69
N LEU A 445 -11.18 25.53 2.70
CA LEU A 445 -10.04 24.98 1.99
C LEU A 445 -10.19 25.17 0.48
N VAL A 446 -11.36 24.83 -0.07
CA VAL A 446 -11.69 25.03 -1.48
C VAL A 446 -11.63 26.51 -1.86
N SER A 447 -12.18 27.42 -1.05
CA SER A 447 -12.14 28.85 -1.35
C SER A 447 -10.73 29.46 -1.34
N GLN A 448 -9.78 28.82 -0.67
CA GLN A 448 -8.41 29.32 -0.53
C GLN A 448 -7.39 28.64 -1.46
N LEU A 449 -7.65 27.39 -1.89
CA LEU A 449 -6.68 26.60 -2.66
C LEU A 449 -7.18 26.22 -4.05
N LEU A 450 -8.22 25.43 -4.16
CA LEU A 450 -8.70 24.88 -5.42
C LEU A 450 -10.07 25.44 -5.76
N ARG A 451 -10.37 25.58 -7.04
CA ARG A 451 -11.74 25.77 -7.49
C ARG A 451 -12.60 24.57 -7.08
N GLU A 452 -13.87 24.81 -6.79
CA GLU A 452 -14.80 23.77 -6.30
C GLU A 452 -14.93 22.58 -7.26
N ASP A 453 -14.99 22.83 -8.56
CA ASP A 453 -15.09 21.79 -9.59
C ASP A 453 -13.85 20.88 -9.61
N VAL A 454 -12.66 21.46 -9.51
CA VAL A 454 -11.37 20.73 -9.46
C VAL A 454 -11.23 19.95 -8.16
N ALA A 455 -11.63 20.56 -7.04
CA ALA A 455 -11.57 19.90 -5.74
C ALA A 455 -12.52 18.69 -5.67
N LYS A 456 -13.76 18.82 -6.18
CA LYS A 456 -14.76 17.73 -6.22
C LYS A 456 -14.39 16.57 -7.12
N ALA A 457 -13.65 16.82 -8.21
CA ALA A 457 -13.19 15.79 -9.13
C ALA A 457 -12.04 14.92 -8.57
N GLY A 458 -11.67 15.10 -7.30
CA GLY A 458 -10.57 14.38 -6.68
C GLY A 458 -10.85 12.88 -6.47
N TYR A 459 -9.79 12.08 -6.57
CA TYR A 459 -9.80 10.62 -6.36
C TYR A 459 -10.87 9.90 -7.18
N PRO A 460 -10.82 9.99 -8.53
CA PRO A 460 -11.77 9.33 -9.40
C PRO A 460 -11.65 7.82 -9.29
N ILE A 461 -12.77 7.10 -9.26
CA ILE A 461 -12.81 5.63 -9.17
C ILE A 461 -13.49 5.07 -10.42
N LYS A 462 -14.78 5.38 -10.56
CA LYS A 462 -15.62 4.82 -11.62
C LYS A 462 -15.15 5.24 -13.02
N SER A 463 -14.83 6.52 -13.18
CA SER A 463 -14.37 7.03 -14.47
C SER A 463 -13.02 6.46 -14.91
N LEU A 464 -12.12 6.10 -13.98
CA LEU A 464 -10.90 5.34 -14.30
C LEU A 464 -11.23 3.93 -14.79
N ILE A 465 -12.11 3.20 -14.09
CA ILE A 465 -12.58 1.86 -14.49
C ILE A 465 -13.23 1.89 -15.87
N GLU A 466 -14.13 2.85 -16.13
CA GLU A 466 -14.82 3.00 -17.41
C GLU A 466 -13.87 3.29 -18.58
N ASN A 467 -12.70 3.87 -18.31
CA ASN A 467 -11.63 4.05 -19.29
C ASN A 467 -10.68 2.84 -19.40
N GLY A 468 -10.93 1.74 -18.68
CA GLY A 468 -10.13 0.52 -18.73
C GLY A 468 -8.86 0.57 -17.89
N VAL A 469 -8.72 1.54 -16.98
CA VAL A 469 -7.58 1.63 -16.06
C VAL A 469 -7.72 0.56 -14.98
N ASN A 470 -6.67 -0.22 -14.73
CA ASN A 470 -6.60 -1.06 -13.55
C ASN A 470 -6.37 -0.16 -12.32
N ILE A 471 -7.32 -0.13 -11.40
CA ILE A 471 -7.19 0.62 -10.15
C ILE A 471 -7.08 -0.31 -8.96
N SER A 472 -6.22 0.04 -8.01
CA SER A 472 -6.14 -0.54 -6.67
C SER A 472 -6.41 0.53 -5.63
N SER A 473 -6.75 0.14 -4.41
CA SER A 473 -6.86 1.06 -3.29
C SER A 473 -5.51 1.25 -2.60
N SER A 474 -5.27 2.44 -2.08
CA SER A 474 -4.12 2.76 -1.24
C SER A 474 -4.55 3.53 0.00
N THR A 475 -3.87 3.30 1.13
CA THR A 475 -4.12 4.03 2.37
C THR A 475 -3.09 5.10 2.64
N ASP A 476 -1.87 4.88 2.17
CA ASP A 476 -0.69 5.70 2.47
C ASP A 476 -0.32 5.75 3.96
N VAL A 477 -0.66 4.69 4.72
CA VAL A 477 -0.27 4.55 6.14
C VAL A 477 1.26 4.69 6.27
N PRO A 478 1.76 5.46 7.26
CA PRO A 478 1.06 6.13 8.36
C PRO A 478 0.56 7.55 8.05
N ALA A 479 0.65 8.03 6.80
CA ALA A 479 0.28 9.40 6.40
C ALA A 479 -1.26 9.64 6.33
N ALA A 480 -2.08 8.67 6.68
CA ALA A 480 -3.54 8.69 6.50
C ALA A 480 -4.31 9.06 7.78
N SER A 481 -3.82 9.99 8.58
CA SER A 481 -4.42 10.34 9.88
C SER A 481 -5.93 10.62 9.79
N GLY A 482 -6.73 9.78 10.46
CA GLY A 482 -8.19 9.93 10.56
C GLY A 482 -9.02 9.40 9.38
N ALA A 483 -8.43 8.96 8.28
CA ALA A 483 -9.12 8.25 7.21
C ALA A 483 -9.28 6.75 7.55
N PRO A 484 -10.32 6.05 7.03
CA PRO A 484 -10.44 4.61 7.24
C PRO A 484 -9.33 3.86 6.53
N ILE A 485 -8.75 2.86 7.20
CA ILE A 485 -7.66 2.03 6.66
C ILE A 485 -8.02 0.53 6.60
N THR A 486 -9.16 0.13 7.15
CA THR A 486 -9.65 -1.25 7.08
C THR A 486 -10.29 -1.52 5.72
N VAL A 487 -10.21 -2.77 5.26
CA VAL A 487 -10.84 -3.20 3.99
C VAL A 487 -12.32 -2.82 3.95
N CYS A 488 -13.09 -3.10 5.00
CA CYS A 488 -14.52 -2.76 5.04
C CYS A 488 -14.76 -1.23 5.04
N GLY A 489 -13.95 -0.48 5.78
CA GLY A 489 -14.07 0.99 5.80
C GLY A 489 -13.81 1.61 4.43
N ILE A 490 -12.78 1.14 3.70
CA ILE A 490 -12.47 1.63 2.36
C ILE A 490 -13.55 1.24 1.34
N ILE A 491 -14.08 0.01 1.43
CA ILE A 491 -15.20 -0.42 0.59
C ILE A 491 -16.43 0.49 0.81
N GLU A 492 -16.74 0.86 2.06
CA GLU A 492 -17.82 1.81 2.33
C GLU A 492 -17.57 3.17 1.68
N VAL A 493 -16.33 3.70 1.76
CA VAL A 493 -15.99 4.97 1.10
C VAL A 493 -16.17 4.87 -0.40
N ALA A 494 -15.73 3.79 -1.04
CA ALA A 494 -15.87 3.60 -2.48
C ALA A 494 -17.36 3.57 -2.94
N VAL A 495 -18.25 3.08 -2.06
CA VAL A 495 -19.69 2.94 -2.34
C VAL A 495 -20.48 4.21 -1.99
N ASN A 496 -20.11 4.91 -0.91
CA ASN A 496 -20.92 5.98 -0.31
C ASN A 496 -20.28 7.37 -0.27
N ASP A 497 -18.97 7.49 -0.50
CA ASP A 497 -18.15 8.70 -0.25
C ASP A 497 -18.10 9.15 1.22
N THR A 498 -18.45 8.28 2.13
CA THR A 498 -18.40 8.51 3.59
C THR A 498 -18.11 7.19 4.30
N CYS A 499 -17.76 7.25 5.57
CA CYS A 499 -17.54 6.09 6.43
C CYS A 499 -17.91 6.46 7.86
N ALA A 500 -18.63 5.56 8.55
CA ALA A 500 -19.00 5.74 9.97
C ALA A 500 -19.72 7.07 10.27
N ASP A 501 -20.68 7.47 9.44
CA ASP A 501 -21.49 8.69 9.59
C ASP A 501 -20.67 10.00 9.69
N LYS A 502 -19.44 10.03 9.18
CA LYS A 502 -18.63 11.25 9.17
C LYS A 502 -19.29 12.33 8.30
N ASP A 503 -19.39 13.54 8.84
CA ASP A 503 -19.82 14.73 8.09
C ASP A 503 -18.64 15.26 7.27
N VAL A 504 -18.44 14.65 6.10
CA VAL A 504 -17.32 14.95 5.19
C VAL A 504 -17.74 15.91 4.09
N TRP A 505 -16.78 16.67 3.58
CA TRP A 505 -16.96 17.47 2.38
C TRP A 505 -17.06 16.55 1.15
N GLN A 506 -18.25 16.53 0.52
CA GLN A 506 -18.58 15.55 -0.51
C GLN A 506 -17.84 15.82 -1.82
N LEU A 507 -17.12 14.81 -2.31
CA LEU A 507 -16.58 14.77 -3.67
C LEU A 507 -17.69 14.40 -4.69
N ASP A 508 -17.31 14.17 -5.96
CA ASP A 508 -18.28 13.82 -6.98
C ASP A 508 -18.91 12.43 -6.72
N PRO A 509 -20.23 12.37 -6.43
CA PRO A 509 -20.89 11.07 -6.16
C PRO A 509 -21.04 10.20 -7.41
N ALA A 510 -20.79 10.73 -8.62
CA ALA A 510 -20.79 9.93 -9.85
C ALA A 510 -19.64 8.91 -9.89
N GLU A 511 -18.62 9.11 -9.07
CA GLU A 511 -17.45 8.21 -8.96
C GLU A 511 -17.69 7.00 -8.05
N ARG A 512 -18.86 6.85 -7.43
CA ARG A 512 -19.21 5.68 -6.60
C ARG A 512 -19.30 4.40 -7.41
N VAL A 513 -18.92 3.29 -6.79
CA VAL A 513 -18.93 1.96 -7.40
C VAL A 513 -19.81 0.98 -6.61
N THR A 514 -20.03 -0.23 -7.12
CA THR A 514 -20.74 -1.28 -6.38
C THR A 514 -19.84 -1.93 -5.33
N VAL A 515 -20.41 -2.67 -4.39
CA VAL A 515 -19.65 -3.40 -3.36
C VAL A 515 -18.70 -4.41 -4.01
N GLU A 516 -19.18 -5.16 -5.02
CA GLU A 516 -18.35 -6.14 -5.73
C GLU A 516 -17.18 -5.46 -6.47
N GLN A 517 -17.43 -4.34 -7.14
CA GLN A 517 -16.36 -3.56 -7.77
C GLN A 517 -15.33 -3.06 -6.74
N ALA A 518 -15.80 -2.62 -5.57
CA ALA A 518 -14.91 -2.20 -4.50
C ALA A 518 -14.10 -3.37 -3.93
N ILE A 519 -14.69 -4.57 -3.79
CA ILE A 519 -13.94 -5.78 -3.41
C ILE A 519 -12.88 -6.13 -4.48
N ASP A 520 -13.23 -6.07 -5.76
CA ASP A 520 -12.27 -6.36 -6.84
C ASP A 520 -11.10 -5.37 -6.88
N ILE A 521 -11.35 -4.07 -6.59
CA ILE A 521 -10.31 -3.06 -6.43
C ILE A 521 -9.33 -3.45 -5.31
N MET A 522 -9.86 -3.93 -4.19
CA MET A 522 -9.07 -4.33 -3.03
C MET A 522 -8.34 -5.67 -3.23
N THR A 523 -8.79 -6.55 -4.12
CA THR A 523 -8.31 -7.92 -4.26
C THR A 523 -7.57 -8.14 -5.59
N ILE A 524 -8.29 -8.60 -6.63
CA ILE A 524 -7.67 -9.01 -7.91
C ILE A 524 -6.97 -7.85 -8.63
N ASN A 525 -7.48 -6.63 -8.53
CA ASN A 525 -6.87 -5.49 -9.20
C ASN A 525 -5.56 -5.07 -8.53
N GLY A 526 -5.50 -5.15 -7.19
CA GLY A 526 -4.25 -4.96 -6.47
C GLY A 526 -3.22 -6.05 -6.78
N ALA A 527 -3.65 -7.31 -6.90
CA ALA A 527 -2.78 -8.39 -7.33
C ALA A 527 -2.22 -8.17 -8.75
N LYS A 528 -3.03 -7.62 -9.68
CA LYS A 528 -2.55 -7.20 -11.01
C LYS A 528 -1.50 -6.10 -10.93
N GLN A 529 -1.68 -5.10 -10.05
CA GLN A 529 -0.67 -4.08 -9.83
C GLN A 529 0.66 -4.69 -9.40
N LEU A 530 0.63 -5.65 -8.48
CA LEU A 530 1.81 -6.37 -8.00
C LEU A 530 2.32 -7.43 -9.01
N GLN A 531 1.59 -7.68 -10.10
CA GLN A 531 1.88 -8.71 -11.12
C GLN A 531 1.95 -10.12 -10.52
N ILE A 532 1.02 -10.44 -9.63
CA ILE A 532 0.86 -11.75 -8.98
C ILE A 532 -0.53 -12.37 -9.24
N ASP A 533 -1.33 -11.76 -10.09
CA ASP A 533 -2.71 -12.16 -10.37
C ASP A 533 -2.85 -13.53 -11.04
N ASP A 534 -1.83 -14.02 -11.68
CA ASP A 534 -1.77 -15.42 -12.17
C ASP A 534 -1.79 -16.45 -11.02
N THR A 535 -1.33 -16.08 -9.84
CA THR A 535 -1.13 -16.98 -8.70
C THR A 535 -1.90 -16.60 -7.44
N ARG A 536 -2.41 -15.37 -7.35
CA ARG A 536 -3.03 -14.77 -6.15
C ARG A 536 -4.16 -13.80 -6.52
N GLY A 537 -4.83 -13.20 -5.55
CA GLY A 537 -5.78 -12.08 -5.71
C GLY A 537 -7.21 -12.48 -6.04
N SER A 538 -7.49 -13.75 -6.34
CA SER A 538 -8.84 -14.30 -6.52
C SER A 538 -8.90 -15.73 -5.99
N ILE A 539 -10.12 -16.17 -5.65
CA ILE A 539 -10.37 -17.53 -5.15
C ILE A 539 -10.65 -18.44 -6.35
N GLU A 540 -9.58 -19.02 -6.89
CA GLU A 540 -9.61 -19.88 -8.06
C GLU A 540 -8.69 -21.10 -7.87
N VAL A 541 -9.13 -22.28 -8.37
CA VAL A 541 -8.34 -23.51 -8.27
C VAL A 541 -6.94 -23.33 -8.86
N GLY A 542 -5.91 -23.69 -8.09
CA GLY A 542 -4.49 -23.60 -8.46
C GLY A 542 -3.80 -22.34 -7.94
N LYS A 543 -4.51 -21.28 -7.57
CA LYS A 543 -3.94 -20.10 -6.90
C LYS A 543 -3.64 -20.39 -5.43
N TYR A 544 -2.76 -19.61 -4.82
CA TYR A 544 -2.52 -19.64 -3.38
C TYR A 544 -3.78 -19.28 -2.61
N ALA A 545 -4.01 -19.97 -1.51
CA ALA A 545 -5.21 -19.81 -0.70
C ALA A 545 -5.02 -18.68 0.31
N ASP A 546 -5.09 -17.46 -0.21
CA ASP A 546 -5.07 -16.21 0.54
C ASP A 546 -6.49 -15.66 0.58
N PHE A 547 -7.09 -15.61 1.77
CA PHE A 547 -8.48 -15.18 1.92
C PHE A 547 -8.77 -14.60 3.31
N LEU A 548 -9.84 -13.81 3.38
CA LEU A 548 -10.33 -13.16 4.59
C LEU A 548 -11.69 -13.74 4.95
N LEU A 549 -11.92 -13.93 6.25
CA LEU A 549 -13.23 -14.14 6.83
C LEU A 549 -13.71 -12.81 7.42
N LEU A 550 -14.74 -12.20 6.83
CA LEU A 550 -15.40 -11.00 7.37
C LEU A 550 -16.59 -11.41 8.24
N ASP A 551 -16.73 -10.84 9.43
CA ASP A 551 -17.83 -11.17 10.37
C ASP A 551 -19.20 -10.63 9.94
N LYS A 552 -19.25 -9.95 8.79
CA LYS A 552 -20.45 -9.36 8.19
C LYS A 552 -20.53 -9.68 6.70
N ASP A 553 -21.74 -9.98 6.21
CA ASP A 553 -21.99 -10.04 4.77
C ASP A 553 -22.20 -8.62 4.23
N ILE A 554 -21.10 -8.00 3.80
CA ILE A 554 -21.09 -6.62 3.30
C ILE A 554 -21.80 -6.45 1.95
N THR A 555 -22.12 -7.53 1.25
CA THR A 555 -22.85 -7.49 -0.03
C THR A 555 -24.37 -7.39 0.14
N THR A 556 -24.88 -7.59 1.34
CA THR A 556 -26.32 -7.58 1.65
C THR A 556 -26.70 -6.65 2.81
N CYS A 557 -25.75 -6.09 3.52
CA CYS A 557 -26.05 -5.11 4.56
C CYS A 557 -26.40 -3.74 3.97
N ASP A 558 -26.93 -2.84 4.80
CA ASP A 558 -27.08 -1.43 4.43
C ASP A 558 -25.72 -0.85 4.10
N ALA A 559 -25.63 -0.07 3.02
CA ALA A 559 -24.37 0.43 2.49
C ALA A 559 -23.60 1.37 3.49
N ASP A 560 -24.32 2.05 4.39
CA ASP A 560 -23.80 2.89 5.46
C ASP A 560 -23.30 2.10 6.70
N LYS A 561 -23.35 0.77 6.62
CA LYS A 561 -22.93 -0.15 7.70
C LYS A 561 -21.86 -1.14 7.27
N ILE A 562 -21.25 -0.93 6.11
CA ILE A 562 -20.17 -1.81 5.62
C ILE A 562 -18.96 -1.72 6.55
N HIS A 563 -18.64 -0.52 7.04
CA HIS A 563 -17.53 -0.27 7.96
C HIS A 563 -17.62 -1.00 9.30
N GLU A 564 -18.82 -1.43 9.71
CA GLU A 564 -19.01 -2.22 10.94
C GLU A 564 -18.49 -3.67 10.79
N GLY A 565 -18.21 -4.12 9.54
CA GLY A 565 -17.63 -5.43 9.29
C GLY A 565 -16.17 -5.46 9.74
N ASN A 566 -15.80 -6.50 10.50
CA ASN A 566 -14.43 -6.74 10.94
C ASN A 566 -13.80 -7.91 10.20
N VAL A 567 -12.49 -7.91 10.13
CA VAL A 567 -11.71 -9.05 9.67
C VAL A 567 -11.62 -10.06 10.82
N ALA A 568 -12.43 -11.11 10.75
CA ALA A 568 -12.48 -12.15 11.79
C ALA A 568 -11.26 -13.07 11.73
N SER A 569 -10.78 -13.41 10.51
CA SER A 569 -9.54 -14.16 10.32
C SER A 569 -8.92 -13.84 8.97
N VAL A 570 -7.58 -13.94 8.91
CA VAL A 570 -6.77 -13.85 7.68
C VAL A 570 -6.08 -15.18 7.45
N TYR A 571 -6.15 -15.66 6.22
CA TYR A 571 -5.42 -16.83 5.76
C TYR A 571 -4.43 -16.41 4.67
N PHE A 572 -3.17 -16.83 4.82
CA PHE A 572 -2.11 -16.68 3.83
C PHE A 572 -1.51 -18.04 3.50
N GLU A 573 -1.49 -18.39 2.22
CA GLU A 573 -1.06 -19.71 1.74
C GLU A 573 -1.73 -20.88 2.51
N GLY A 574 -3.03 -20.72 2.73
CA GLY A 574 -3.88 -21.70 3.41
C GLY A 574 -3.68 -21.81 4.92
N LYS A 575 -2.79 -21.04 5.51
CA LYS A 575 -2.55 -20.99 6.95
C LYS A 575 -3.22 -19.77 7.56
N GLU A 576 -3.90 -19.97 8.67
CA GLU A 576 -4.47 -18.88 9.46
C GLU A 576 -3.35 -18.11 10.16
N CYS A 577 -3.15 -16.84 9.80
CA CYS A 577 -2.10 -15.97 10.32
C CYS A 577 -2.62 -14.86 11.25
N TYR A 578 -3.92 -14.61 11.24
CA TYR A 578 -4.57 -13.66 12.14
C TYR A 578 -5.97 -14.12 12.50
N THR A 579 -6.36 -13.89 13.75
CA THR A 579 -7.74 -14.07 14.26
C THR A 579 -8.06 -12.92 15.19
N LEU A 580 -9.22 -12.30 14.98
CA LEU A 580 -9.73 -11.25 15.85
C LEU A 580 -9.96 -11.80 17.26
N GLU A 581 -9.32 -11.23 18.26
CA GLU A 581 -9.57 -11.57 19.67
C GLU A 581 -10.97 -11.11 20.08
N ALA A 582 -11.72 -11.99 20.79
CA ALA A 582 -13.11 -11.79 21.19
C ALA A 582 -13.26 -10.80 22.37
#